data_ef70c0f8a98f9083746083e3fb0b83e4
#
_entry.id   ef70c0f8a98f9083746083e3fb0b83e4
#
_cell.length_a   1.000
_cell.length_b   1.000
_cell.length_c   1.000
_cell.angle_alpha   90.00
_cell.angle_beta   90.00
_cell.angle_gamma   90.00
#
_symmetry.space_group_name_H-M   'P 1'
#
loop_
_entity.id
_entity.type
_entity.pdbx_description
1 polymer ?
#
loop_
_entity_poly.entity_id
_entity_poly.type
_entity_poly.pdbx_seq_one_letter_code
_entity_poly.pdbx_strand_id
1 'polypeptide(L)'
;MSIKTPLQISHPLEFYEDKYRKAVAPEWDLRILNNVFDSVVESDIENMYENIFSEIWIDNFKKSYEFSKANFKRVQLYLTTPILYFSAELTWLFSAQVVPNDEIISDKFWKKIFAFPEMVLSSKRSKPFMKLQNIIFDENLLDNYRKYLFWDDDLFYKVYDIETIGHEFGHTLWLDIDTQSIMNSKTWVFKNIEEFKATTGWLVAYFMGKNDDDLLSESVIRDHVIRTIWLLSYKKVNEIEPYYCEALIHLSILNESWIISLDNNKISLNFSNYDNLKRI
;
A
#
# COMPACT_ATOMS: atom_id res chain seq x y z
N MET A 1 -7.72 -25.93 22.90
CA MET A 1 -7.18 -24.69 22.34
C MET A 1 -8.29 -23.65 22.40
N SER A 2 -8.13 -22.63 23.22
CA SER A 2 -9.02 -21.46 23.15
C SER A 2 -8.61 -20.70 21.89
N ILE A 3 -9.41 -20.76 20.84
CA ILE A 3 -9.21 -19.95 19.64
C ILE A 3 -9.52 -18.51 20.07
N LYS A 4 -8.51 -17.80 20.55
CA LYS A 4 -8.61 -16.36 20.82
C LYS A 4 -8.59 -15.51 19.54
N THR A 5 -8.38 -16.14 18.41
CA THR A 5 -8.31 -15.49 17.12
C THR A 5 -9.74 -15.40 16.59
N PRO A 6 -10.28 -14.21 16.39
CA PRO A 6 -11.59 -14.11 15.79
C PRO A 6 -11.55 -14.77 14.40
N LEU A 7 -12.56 -15.57 14.11
CA LEU A 7 -12.84 -15.97 12.76
C LEU A 7 -13.09 -14.68 12.01
N GLN A 8 -12.12 -14.28 11.22
CA GLN A 8 -12.35 -13.18 10.32
C GLN A 8 -12.92 -13.75 9.05
N ILE A 9 -14.15 -13.48 8.90
CA ILE A 9 -14.84 -13.66 7.67
C ILE A 9 -14.66 -12.33 6.95
N SER A 10 -13.74 -12.29 6.00
CA SER A 10 -13.70 -11.14 5.16
C SER A 10 -14.96 -11.15 4.32
N HIS A 11 -15.62 -10.03 4.26
CA HIS A 11 -16.46 -9.61 3.22
C HIS A 11 -16.62 -10.63 2.05
N PRO A 12 -17.76 -11.15 1.78
CA PRO A 12 -19.09 -10.72 2.20
C PRO A 12 -19.74 -11.60 3.25
N LEU A 13 -18.98 -12.39 3.96
CA LEU A 13 -19.52 -13.33 4.93
C LEU A 13 -19.98 -12.68 6.24
N GLU A 14 -19.77 -11.43 6.42
CA GLU A 14 -20.34 -10.67 7.55
C GLU A 14 -21.78 -10.28 7.32
N PHE A 15 -22.63 -11.10 6.77
CA PHE A 15 -24.06 -10.81 6.55
C PHE A 15 -24.34 -9.39 6.05
N TYR A 16 -23.47 -8.89 5.24
CA TYR A 16 -23.40 -7.52 4.87
C TYR A 16 -23.32 -7.48 3.36
N GLU A 17 -24.40 -7.04 2.77
CA GLU A 17 -24.40 -6.70 1.36
C GLU A 17 -23.49 -5.51 1.17
N ASP A 18 -22.28 -5.75 0.67
CA ASP A 18 -21.55 -4.68 0.04
C ASP A 18 -22.39 -4.21 -1.15
N LYS A 19 -22.97 -3.04 -0.99
CA LYS A 19 -23.75 -2.43 -2.07
C LYS A 19 -22.93 -2.16 -3.34
N TYR A 20 -21.62 -2.34 -3.25
CA TYR A 20 -20.66 -2.15 -4.34
C TYR A 20 -20.20 -3.47 -4.96
N ARG A 21 -20.20 -4.53 -4.18
CA ARG A 21 -19.92 -5.87 -4.65
C ARG A 21 -21.16 -6.72 -4.40
N LYS A 22 -21.89 -7.01 -5.44
CA LYS A 22 -22.88 -8.07 -5.33
C LYS A 22 -22.11 -9.35 -5.05
N ALA A 23 -22.21 -9.83 -3.83
CA ALA A 23 -21.69 -11.14 -3.48
C ALA A 23 -22.35 -12.15 -4.38
N VAL A 24 -21.61 -12.64 -5.33
CA VAL A 24 -21.96 -13.85 -6.04
C VAL A 24 -21.14 -14.93 -5.37
N ALA A 25 -21.78 -15.87 -4.66
CA ALA A 25 -21.08 -17.10 -4.32
C ALA A 25 -20.43 -17.58 -5.63
N PRO A 26 -19.20 -17.65 -5.72
CA PRO A 26 -18.10 -18.21 -4.97
C PRO A 26 -16.99 -17.22 -4.56
N GLU A 27 -17.27 -15.96 -4.42
CA GLU A 27 -16.28 -14.94 -4.07
C GLU A 27 -15.99 -14.89 -2.56
N TRP A 28 -16.05 -16.01 -1.90
CA TRP A 28 -15.90 -16.08 -0.47
C TRP A 28 -14.46 -16.34 -0.08
N ASP A 29 -13.93 -15.45 0.71
CA ASP A 29 -12.68 -15.66 1.41
C ASP A 29 -12.97 -16.14 2.82
N LEU A 30 -12.66 -17.39 3.10
CA LEU A 30 -12.63 -17.90 4.46
C LEU A 30 -11.17 -17.93 4.92
N ARG A 31 -10.88 -17.17 5.96
CA ARG A 31 -9.53 -17.10 6.53
C ARG A 31 -9.61 -17.42 8.02
N ILE A 32 -8.80 -18.35 8.45
CA ILE A 32 -8.47 -18.51 9.86
C ILE A 32 -7.10 -17.89 10.04
N LEU A 33 -7.06 -16.82 10.80
CA LEU A 33 -5.90 -15.94 10.91
C LEU A 33 -5.35 -16.01 12.33
N ASN A 34 -4.04 -16.06 12.44
CA ASN A 34 -3.34 -15.73 13.67
C ASN A 34 -2.96 -14.25 13.60
N ASN A 35 -3.63 -13.42 14.38
CA ASN A 35 -3.46 -11.98 14.36
C ASN A 35 -2.68 -11.53 15.59
N VAL A 36 -1.65 -10.73 15.37
CA VAL A 36 -0.90 -10.06 16.42
C VAL A 36 -1.10 -8.56 16.24
N PHE A 37 -1.67 -7.91 17.25
CA PHE A 37 -1.82 -6.46 17.26
C PHE A 37 -0.45 -5.79 17.32
N ASP A 38 -0.18 -4.89 16.38
CA ASP A 38 1.11 -4.19 16.29
C ASP A 38 0.92 -2.68 16.47
N SER A 39 0.96 -2.26 17.72
CA SER A 39 0.87 -0.84 18.08
C SER A 39 2.16 -0.07 17.82
N VAL A 40 3.28 -0.75 17.59
CA VAL A 40 4.57 -0.08 17.33
C VAL A 40 4.57 0.41 15.90
N VAL A 41 4.35 -0.48 14.94
CA VAL A 41 4.26 -0.10 13.51
C VAL A 41 3.10 0.87 13.27
N GLU A 42 1.95 0.69 13.95
CA GLU A 42 0.83 1.64 13.89
C GLU A 42 1.29 3.05 14.29
N SER A 43 2.00 3.18 15.42
CA SER A 43 2.53 4.46 15.87
C SER A 43 3.61 5.04 14.95
N ASP A 44 4.47 4.21 14.37
CA ASP A 44 5.52 4.64 13.46
C ASP A 44 4.93 5.20 12.15
N ILE A 45 3.89 4.57 11.64
CA ILE A 45 3.17 5.07 10.46
C ILE A 45 2.40 6.36 10.77
N GLU A 46 1.74 6.45 11.92
CA GLU A 46 1.12 7.72 12.35
C GLU A 46 2.15 8.84 12.42
N ASN A 47 3.31 8.58 13.03
CA ASN A 47 4.41 9.56 13.12
C ASN A 47 4.95 9.94 11.74
N MET A 48 5.07 9.00 10.82
CA MET A 48 5.47 9.28 9.44
C MET A 48 4.50 10.26 8.77
N TYR A 49 3.21 10.08 8.94
CA TYR A 49 2.20 10.99 8.40
C TYR A 49 2.14 12.36 9.08
N GLU A 50 2.58 12.49 10.33
CA GLU A 50 2.71 13.80 10.99
C GLU A 50 3.68 14.73 10.24
N ASN A 51 4.64 14.20 9.48
CA ASN A 51 5.54 15.00 8.64
C ASN A 51 4.76 15.80 7.58
N ILE A 52 3.80 15.15 6.90
CA ILE A 52 2.91 15.85 5.96
C ILE A 52 2.14 16.93 6.70
N PHE A 53 1.58 16.58 7.84
CA PHE A 53 0.69 17.45 8.57
C PHE A 53 1.39 18.68 9.11
N SER A 54 2.66 18.59 9.46
CA SER A 54 3.43 19.73 9.96
C SER A 54 3.90 20.70 8.88
N GLU A 55 4.13 20.21 7.64
CA GLU A 55 4.75 21.00 6.59
C GLU A 55 3.79 21.48 5.49
N ILE A 56 2.78 20.69 5.15
CA ILE A 56 1.86 21.02 4.05
C ILE A 56 0.61 21.76 4.53
N TRP A 57 0.27 21.68 5.81
CA TRP A 57 -0.99 22.21 6.32
C TRP A 57 -0.95 23.71 6.58
N ILE A 58 -1.28 24.43 5.54
CA ILE A 58 -1.67 25.82 5.60
C ILE A 58 -3.09 25.91 6.17
N ASP A 59 -3.42 27.00 6.82
CA ASP A 59 -4.67 27.27 7.57
C ASP A 59 -5.98 26.79 6.90
N ASN A 60 -6.00 26.69 5.57
CA ASN A 60 -7.18 26.30 4.79
C ASN A 60 -7.51 24.78 4.87
N PHE A 61 -6.58 23.93 5.35
CA PHE A 61 -6.75 22.48 5.42
C PHE A 61 -6.88 21.94 6.84
N LYS A 62 -6.96 22.79 7.83
CA LYS A 62 -7.01 22.41 9.25
C LYS A 62 -8.08 21.37 9.55
N LYS A 63 -9.27 21.49 8.97
CA LYS A 63 -10.36 20.51 9.18
C LYS A 63 -9.99 19.14 8.64
N SER A 64 -9.45 19.06 7.43
CA SER A 64 -9.05 17.79 6.83
C SER A 64 -7.93 17.12 7.62
N TYR A 65 -7.01 17.91 8.19
CA TYR A 65 -6.00 17.43 9.13
C TYR A 65 -6.63 16.77 10.37
N GLU A 66 -7.52 17.47 11.04
CA GLU A 66 -8.19 16.96 12.23
C GLU A 66 -8.96 15.67 11.94
N PHE A 67 -9.61 15.58 10.77
CA PHE A 67 -10.30 14.37 10.33
C PHE A 67 -9.31 13.22 10.08
N SER A 68 -8.22 13.45 9.34
CA SER A 68 -7.24 12.43 9.05
C SER A 68 -6.62 11.88 10.33
N LYS A 69 -6.25 12.77 11.24
CA LYS A 69 -5.70 12.40 12.55
C LYS A 69 -6.70 11.62 13.41
N ALA A 70 -7.97 12.01 13.40
CA ALA A 70 -9.02 11.28 14.08
C ALA A 70 -9.26 9.90 13.45
N ASN A 71 -9.19 9.79 12.13
CA ASN A 71 -9.32 8.53 11.42
C ASN A 71 -8.18 7.56 11.74
N PHE A 72 -6.94 8.03 11.77
CA PHE A 72 -5.79 7.20 12.14
C PHE A 72 -5.94 6.57 13.52
N LYS A 73 -6.37 7.34 14.52
CA LYS A 73 -6.64 6.83 15.87
C LYS A 73 -7.75 5.78 15.95
N ARG A 74 -8.50 5.58 14.87
CA ARG A 74 -9.58 4.60 14.76
C ARG A 74 -9.20 3.42 13.88
N VAL A 75 -7.95 3.33 13.49
CA VAL A 75 -7.38 2.17 12.77
C VAL A 75 -6.70 1.26 13.79
N GLN A 76 -6.81 -0.03 13.60
CA GLN A 76 -6.08 -1.04 14.35
C GLN A 76 -5.29 -1.90 13.37
N LEU A 77 -3.98 -2.03 13.61
CA LEU A 77 -3.10 -2.83 12.76
C LEU A 77 -2.86 -4.21 13.37
N TYR A 78 -3.01 -5.23 12.53
CA TYR A 78 -2.72 -6.61 12.89
C TYR A 78 -1.75 -7.22 11.88
N LEU A 79 -0.58 -7.67 12.36
CA LEU A 79 0.26 -8.59 11.62
C LEU A 79 -0.41 -9.96 11.60
N THR A 80 -0.56 -10.53 10.43
CA THR A 80 -1.47 -11.65 10.22
C THR A 80 -0.76 -12.79 9.52
N THR A 81 -0.80 -13.97 10.13
CA THR A 81 -0.36 -15.22 9.53
C THR A 81 -1.58 -16.08 9.25
N PRO A 82 -1.91 -16.39 7.98
CA PRO A 82 -3.03 -17.25 7.67
C PRO A 82 -2.74 -18.69 8.14
N ILE A 83 -3.64 -19.25 8.94
CA ILE A 83 -3.65 -20.67 9.31
C ILE A 83 -4.41 -21.47 8.23
N LEU A 84 -5.49 -20.91 7.74
CA LEU A 84 -6.30 -21.47 6.68
C LEU A 84 -6.79 -20.33 5.79
N TYR A 85 -6.62 -20.49 4.51
CA TYR A 85 -7.07 -19.53 3.51
C TYR A 85 -7.79 -20.26 2.38
N PHE A 86 -9.05 -19.90 2.15
CA PHE A 86 -9.84 -20.30 1.00
C PHE A 86 -10.34 -19.07 0.31
N SER A 87 -9.97 -18.91 -0.94
CA SER A 87 -10.45 -17.83 -1.80
C SER A 87 -10.84 -18.38 -3.16
N ALA A 88 -11.84 -17.80 -3.77
CA ALA A 88 -12.19 -18.08 -5.16
C ALA A 88 -11.13 -17.55 -6.12
N GLU A 89 -10.37 -16.53 -5.70
CA GLU A 89 -9.28 -15.96 -6.47
C GLU A 89 -7.94 -16.55 -6.04
N LEU A 90 -7.52 -17.60 -6.71
CA LEU A 90 -6.23 -18.26 -6.45
C LEU A 90 -5.01 -17.44 -6.87
N THR A 91 -5.21 -16.36 -7.60
CA THR A 91 -4.14 -15.56 -8.22
C THR A 91 -3.83 -14.25 -7.51
N TRP A 92 -4.66 -13.83 -6.58
CA TRP A 92 -4.52 -12.54 -5.90
C TRP A 92 -3.99 -12.73 -4.48
N LEU A 93 -2.79 -12.23 -4.27
CA LEU A 93 -2.23 -12.07 -2.94
C LEU A 93 -2.51 -10.64 -2.48
N PHE A 94 -3.36 -10.50 -1.48
CA PHE A 94 -3.48 -9.21 -0.80
C PHE A 94 -2.22 -8.94 0.01
N SER A 95 -1.61 -7.79 -0.22
CA SER A 95 -0.46 -7.34 0.59
C SER A 95 -0.90 -6.97 2.00
N ALA A 96 -2.02 -6.26 2.08
CA ALA A 96 -2.77 -5.97 3.30
C ALA A 96 -4.24 -5.77 2.91
N GLN A 97 -5.11 -5.61 3.90
CA GLN A 97 -6.52 -5.38 3.68
C GLN A 97 -7.11 -4.54 4.80
N VAL A 98 -7.78 -3.44 4.43
CA VAL A 98 -8.58 -2.63 5.37
C VAL A 98 -10.02 -3.12 5.38
N VAL A 99 -10.55 -3.39 6.54
CA VAL A 99 -11.96 -3.79 6.73
C VAL A 99 -12.52 -3.15 8.01
N PRO A 100 -13.84 -2.93 8.09
CA PRO A 100 -14.85 -3.06 7.04
C PRO A 100 -14.79 -1.94 6.00
N ASN A 101 -15.28 -2.21 4.79
CA ASN A 101 -15.43 -1.21 3.73
C ASN A 101 -16.70 -0.37 3.85
N ASP A 102 -17.64 -0.80 4.70
CA ASP A 102 -18.86 -0.04 4.99
C ASP A 102 -18.56 1.00 6.07
N GLU A 103 -18.75 2.25 5.73
CA GLU A 103 -18.41 3.35 6.62
C GLU A 103 -19.32 3.44 7.86
N ILE A 104 -20.56 3.00 7.77
CA ILE A 104 -21.47 2.92 8.93
C ILE A 104 -20.94 1.88 9.93
N ILE A 105 -20.44 0.77 9.41
CA ILE A 105 -19.87 -0.30 10.23
C ILE A 105 -18.49 0.13 10.76
N SER A 106 -17.67 0.74 9.91
CA SER A 106 -16.34 1.22 10.34
C SER A 106 -16.44 2.33 11.39
N ASP A 107 -17.44 3.16 11.30
CA ASP A 107 -17.71 4.20 12.30
C ASP A 107 -18.00 3.61 13.68
N LYS A 108 -18.68 2.49 13.71
CA LYS A 108 -19.03 1.78 14.94
C LYS A 108 -17.94 0.88 15.48
N PHE A 109 -17.20 0.17 14.61
CA PHE A 109 -16.29 -0.91 15.00
C PHE A 109 -14.83 -0.61 14.67
N TRP A 110 -14.53 0.55 14.12
CA TRP A 110 -13.22 0.99 13.65
C TRP A 110 -12.71 0.17 12.46
N LYS A 111 -11.78 0.75 11.72
CA LYS A 111 -11.10 0.06 10.63
C LYS A 111 -9.99 -0.83 11.19
N LYS A 112 -9.82 -1.98 10.59
CA LYS A 112 -8.75 -2.92 10.92
C LYS A 112 -7.95 -3.18 9.67
N ILE A 113 -6.63 -3.03 9.79
CA ILE A 113 -5.69 -3.43 8.76
C ILE A 113 -5.17 -4.81 9.12
N PHE A 114 -5.31 -5.76 8.20
CA PHE A 114 -4.70 -7.07 8.29
C PHE A 114 -3.56 -7.13 7.29
N ALA A 115 -2.34 -7.18 7.79
CA ALA A 115 -1.11 -7.16 7.02
C ALA A 115 -0.52 -8.57 6.91
N PHE A 116 -0.02 -8.95 5.72
CA PHE A 116 0.48 -10.29 5.41
C PHE A 116 1.94 -10.27 4.94
N PRO A 117 2.89 -9.74 5.72
CA PRO A 117 4.26 -9.50 5.29
C PRO A 117 4.98 -10.77 4.81
N GLU A 118 4.82 -11.89 5.52
CA GLU A 118 5.43 -13.18 5.17
C GLU A 118 4.99 -13.70 3.79
N MET A 119 3.70 -13.56 3.49
CA MET A 119 3.16 -13.98 2.20
C MET A 119 3.70 -13.08 1.07
N VAL A 120 3.80 -11.78 1.34
CA VAL A 120 4.33 -10.81 0.38
C VAL A 120 5.81 -11.07 0.11
N LEU A 121 6.61 -11.29 1.16
CA LEU A 121 8.03 -11.64 1.03
C LEU A 121 8.21 -12.90 0.18
N SER A 122 7.46 -13.96 0.51
CA SER A 122 7.49 -15.21 -0.24
C SER A 122 7.14 -15.01 -1.72
N SER A 123 6.12 -14.21 -2.01
CA SER A 123 5.73 -13.88 -3.39
C SER A 123 6.80 -13.05 -4.11
N LYS A 124 7.33 -12.02 -3.45
CA LYS A 124 8.36 -11.15 -4.04
C LYS A 124 9.65 -11.91 -4.36
N ARG A 125 10.03 -12.90 -3.56
CA ARG A 125 11.26 -13.70 -3.77
C ARG A 125 11.29 -14.47 -5.10
N SER A 126 10.16 -14.74 -5.70
CA SER A 126 10.11 -15.39 -7.03
C SER A 126 10.39 -14.43 -8.19
N LYS A 127 10.09 -13.15 -8.02
CA LYS A 127 10.09 -12.14 -9.10
C LYS A 127 11.48 -11.86 -9.70
N PRO A 128 12.58 -11.68 -8.92
CA PRO A 128 13.90 -11.32 -9.48
C PRO A 128 14.46 -12.30 -10.50
N PHE A 129 13.98 -13.54 -10.50
CA PHE A 129 14.44 -14.61 -11.41
C PHE A 129 13.59 -14.75 -12.67
N MET A 130 12.53 -13.96 -12.81
CA MET A 130 11.70 -13.99 -14.02
C MET A 130 12.47 -13.38 -15.20
N LYS A 131 12.37 -14.01 -16.37
CA LYS A 131 13.02 -13.51 -17.60
C LYS A 131 12.66 -12.06 -17.91
N LEU A 132 11.42 -11.66 -17.64
CA LEU A 132 10.93 -10.30 -17.90
C LEU A 132 11.69 -9.26 -17.08
N GLN A 133 12.03 -9.57 -15.82
CA GLN A 133 12.83 -8.69 -14.97
C GLN A 133 14.20 -8.38 -15.60
N ASN A 134 14.89 -9.41 -16.10
CA ASN A 134 16.20 -9.26 -16.72
C ASN A 134 16.16 -8.52 -18.06
N ILE A 135 15.00 -8.42 -18.70
CA ILE A 135 14.81 -7.63 -19.91
C ILE A 135 14.60 -6.16 -19.56
N ILE A 136 13.82 -5.89 -18.51
CA ILE A 136 13.36 -4.53 -18.15
C ILE A 136 14.40 -3.79 -17.32
N PHE A 137 15.02 -4.46 -16.34
CA PHE A 137 15.88 -3.81 -15.36
C PHE A 137 17.36 -4.12 -15.60
N ASP A 138 18.23 -3.21 -15.20
CA ASP A 138 19.66 -3.47 -15.21
C ASP A 138 20.08 -4.46 -14.10
N GLU A 139 21.28 -5.02 -14.23
CA GLU A 139 21.76 -6.05 -13.32
C GLU A 139 22.05 -5.48 -11.92
N ASN A 140 22.50 -4.23 -11.82
CA ASN A 140 22.79 -3.61 -10.53
C ASN A 140 21.51 -3.43 -9.70
N LEU A 141 20.43 -2.97 -10.35
CA LEU A 141 19.13 -2.85 -9.71
C LEU A 141 18.63 -4.22 -9.22
N LEU A 142 18.73 -5.25 -10.08
CA LEU A 142 18.25 -6.59 -9.74
C LEU A 142 19.11 -7.25 -8.65
N ASP A 143 20.42 -7.07 -8.64
CA ASP A 143 21.30 -7.62 -7.61
C ASP A 143 21.01 -7.00 -6.24
N ASN A 144 20.82 -5.69 -6.18
CA ASN A 144 20.43 -5.03 -4.94
C ASN A 144 19.03 -5.44 -4.49
N TYR A 145 18.10 -5.65 -5.42
CA TYR A 145 16.78 -6.18 -5.11
C TYR A 145 16.83 -7.62 -4.57
N ARG A 146 17.68 -8.48 -5.12
CA ARG A 146 17.93 -9.83 -4.61
C ARG A 146 18.52 -9.79 -3.19
N LYS A 147 19.51 -8.93 -2.95
CA LYS A 147 20.10 -8.75 -1.61
C LYS A 147 19.04 -8.38 -0.59
N TYR A 148 18.27 -7.38 -0.89
CA TYR A 148 17.14 -6.92 -0.08
C TYR A 148 16.14 -8.06 0.25
N LEU A 149 15.76 -8.87 -0.74
CA LEU A 149 14.75 -9.91 -0.56
C LEU A 149 15.25 -11.20 0.11
N PHE A 150 16.53 -11.51 0.02
CA PHE A 150 17.05 -12.82 0.46
C PHE A 150 17.99 -12.76 1.64
N TRP A 151 18.56 -11.60 1.95
CA TRP A 151 19.60 -11.50 2.95
C TRP A 151 19.32 -10.48 4.05
N ASP A 152 18.24 -9.71 3.93
CA ASP A 152 17.90 -8.68 4.91
C ASP A 152 16.37 -8.61 5.12
N ASP A 153 15.86 -9.57 5.88
CA ASP A 153 14.42 -9.63 6.20
C ASP A 153 13.98 -8.41 7.02
N ASP A 154 14.83 -7.88 7.89
CA ASP A 154 14.49 -6.69 8.70
C ASP A 154 14.31 -5.45 7.81
N LEU A 155 15.17 -5.27 6.82
CA LEU A 155 15.02 -4.20 5.83
C LEU A 155 13.74 -4.39 5.01
N PHE A 156 13.44 -5.64 4.61
CA PHE A 156 12.19 -5.94 3.90
C PHE A 156 10.97 -5.54 4.72
N TYR A 157 10.91 -5.90 6.00
CA TYR A 157 9.76 -5.55 6.84
C TYR A 157 9.60 -4.05 7.02
N LYS A 158 10.68 -3.30 7.19
CA LYS A 158 10.63 -1.84 7.24
C LYS A 158 10.10 -1.23 5.94
N VAL A 159 10.54 -1.71 4.78
CA VAL A 159 10.01 -1.26 3.48
C VAL A 159 8.54 -1.62 3.33
N TYR A 160 8.17 -2.83 3.72
CA TYR A 160 6.78 -3.29 3.70
C TYR A 160 5.87 -2.40 4.59
N ASP A 161 6.32 -2.06 5.79
CA ASP A 161 5.58 -1.20 6.69
C ASP A 161 5.35 0.19 6.07
N ILE A 162 6.39 0.79 5.50
CA ILE A 162 6.31 2.10 4.86
C ILE A 162 5.37 2.05 3.65
N GLU A 163 5.58 1.11 2.74
CA GLU A 163 4.84 1.04 1.48
C GLU A 163 3.42 0.51 1.66
N THR A 164 3.32 -0.68 2.28
CA THR A 164 2.04 -1.40 2.31
C THR A 164 1.15 -0.89 3.44
N ILE A 165 1.68 -0.82 4.66
CA ILE A 165 0.87 -0.33 5.78
C ILE A 165 0.65 1.17 5.65
N GLY A 166 1.66 1.92 5.21
CA GLY A 166 1.50 3.33 4.89
C GLY A 166 0.40 3.57 3.84
N HIS A 167 0.32 2.75 2.80
CA HIS A 167 -0.75 2.82 1.80
C HIS A 167 -2.15 2.59 2.41
N GLU A 168 -2.30 1.57 3.25
CA GLU A 168 -3.58 1.28 3.91
C GLU A 168 -4.02 2.41 4.85
N PHE A 169 -3.09 3.04 5.57
CA PHE A 169 -3.36 4.27 6.31
C PHE A 169 -3.69 5.44 5.38
N GLY A 170 -3.05 5.50 4.22
CA GLY A 170 -3.32 6.49 3.18
C GLY A 170 -4.77 6.52 2.71
N HIS A 171 -5.45 5.37 2.71
CA HIS A 171 -6.88 5.31 2.43
C HIS A 171 -7.74 6.12 3.41
N THR A 172 -7.28 6.32 4.62
CA THR A 172 -8.02 7.08 5.64
C THR A 172 -7.75 8.59 5.62
N LEU A 173 -6.83 9.05 4.76
CA LEU A 173 -6.53 10.46 4.60
C LEU A 173 -7.73 11.22 4.01
N TRP A 174 -8.02 12.38 4.58
CA TRP A 174 -9.02 13.34 4.08
C TRP A 174 -10.44 12.79 3.90
N LEU A 175 -10.79 11.74 4.62
CA LEU A 175 -12.15 11.22 4.63
C LEU A 175 -12.99 11.99 5.66
N ASP A 176 -13.88 12.82 5.18
CA ASP A 176 -15.00 13.38 5.94
C ASP A 176 -16.32 12.82 5.43
N ILE A 177 -17.43 13.17 6.10
CA ILE A 177 -18.77 12.65 5.77
C ILE A 177 -19.17 13.04 4.34
N ASP A 178 -18.81 14.20 3.88
CA ASP A 178 -19.13 14.67 2.53
C ASP A 178 -18.32 13.93 1.48
N THR A 179 -17.03 13.73 1.73
CA THR A 179 -16.14 12.93 0.90
C THR A 179 -16.63 11.49 0.82
N GLN A 180 -17.02 10.88 1.93
CA GLN A 180 -17.63 9.55 1.95
C GLN A 180 -18.89 9.47 1.08
N SER A 181 -19.74 10.48 1.12
CA SER A 181 -20.94 10.56 0.26
C SER A 181 -20.58 10.56 -1.23
N ILE A 182 -19.52 11.26 -1.60
CA ILE A 182 -19.00 11.33 -2.97
C ILE A 182 -18.32 10.00 -3.36
N MET A 183 -17.55 9.39 -2.48
CA MET A 183 -16.92 8.08 -2.68
C MET A 183 -17.94 6.98 -2.92
N ASN A 184 -19.08 7.11 -2.30
CA ASN A 184 -20.23 6.25 -2.51
C ASN A 184 -20.92 6.48 -3.86
N SER A 185 -20.62 7.59 -4.55
CA SER A 185 -21.09 7.82 -5.91
C SER A 185 -20.20 6.99 -6.86
N LYS A 186 -20.78 6.01 -7.50
CA LYS A 186 -20.21 4.92 -8.33
C LYS A 186 -19.32 5.33 -9.52
N THR A 187 -18.52 6.37 -9.45
CA THR A 187 -17.68 6.77 -10.57
C THR A 187 -16.29 6.14 -10.47
N TRP A 188 -15.85 5.46 -11.51
CA TRP A 188 -14.51 4.90 -11.69
C TRP A 188 -13.39 5.92 -11.40
N VAL A 189 -13.63 7.17 -11.73
CA VAL A 189 -12.70 8.28 -11.45
C VAL A 189 -12.34 8.35 -9.97
N PHE A 190 -13.27 8.01 -9.09
CA PHE A 190 -13.06 8.10 -7.66
C PHE A 190 -12.12 7.02 -7.14
N LYS A 191 -12.22 5.78 -7.65
CA LYS A 191 -11.29 4.70 -7.28
C LYS A 191 -9.87 5.04 -7.71
N ASN A 192 -9.69 5.64 -8.88
CA ASN A 192 -8.37 6.06 -9.36
C ASN A 192 -7.74 7.09 -8.43
N ILE A 193 -8.53 8.06 -7.96
CA ILE A 193 -8.07 9.09 -7.02
C ILE A 193 -7.75 8.47 -5.66
N GLU A 194 -8.53 7.51 -5.22
CA GLU A 194 -8.38 6.86 -3.91
C GLU A 194 -7.08 6.08 -3.81
N GLU A 195 -6.77 5.23 -4.79
CA GLU A 195 -5.53 4.48 -4.85
C GLU A 195 -4.32 5.41 -5.01
N PHE A 196 -4.44 6.39 -5.91
CA PHE A 196 -3.40 7.39 -6.11
C PHE A 196 -3.13 8.20 -4.82
N LYS A 197 -4.17 8.61 -4.11
CA LYS A 197 -4.07 9.30 -2.82
C LYS A 197 -3.36 8.43 -1.78
N ALA A 198 -3.74 7.16 -1.69
CA ALA A 198 -3.16 6.25 -0.71
C ALA A 198 -1.67 6.03 -0.97
N THR A 199 -1.27 5.77 -2.22
CA THR A 199 0.14 5.55 -2.56
C THR A 199 0.95 6.85 -2.52
N THR A 200 0.45 7.95 -3.08
CA THR A 200 1.15 9.23 -3.02
C THR A 200 1.27 9.74 -1.58
N GLY A 201 0.26 9.48 -0.76
CA GLY A 201 0.24 9.88 0.64
C GLY A 201 1.43 9.34 1.42
N TRP A 202 1.69 8.05 1.38
CA TRP A 202 2.81 7.48 2.11
C TRP A 202 4.17 7.89 1.50
N LEU A 203 4.26 7.99 0.16
CA LEU A 203 5.47 8.47 -0.50
C LEU A 203 5.86 9.85 0.00
N VAL A 204 4.91 10.79 -0.05
CA VAL A 204 5.14 12.16 0.43
C VAL A 204 5.47 12.16 1.92
N ALA A 205 4.72 11.42 2.75
CA ALA A 205 4.95 11.35 4.19
C ALA A 205 6.36 10.86 4.52
N TYR A 206 6.81 9.81 3.86
CA TYR A 206 8.12 9.22 4.08
C TYR A 206 9.24 10.16 3.63
N PHE A 207 9.16 10.70 2.41
CA PHE A 207 10.24 11.51 1.84
C PHE A 207 10.28 12.96 2.34
N MET A 208 9.22 13.48 2.92
CA MET A 208 9.23 14.75 3.65
C MET A 208 9.86 14.62 5.04
N GLY A 209 9.81 13.43 5.63
CA GLY A 209 10.51 13.14 6.87
C GLY A 209 12.02 13.27 6.71
N LYS A 210 12.72 13.58 7.81
CA LYS A 210 14.18 13.49 7.86
C LYS A 210 14.56 12.02 8.03
N ASN A 211 14.86 11.37 6.92
CA ASN A 211 15.36 10.01 6.93
C ASN A 211 16.87 10.05 6.74
N ASP A 212 17.61 9.68 7.78
CA ASP A 212 19.07 9.57 7.75
C ASP A 212 19.55 8.17 7.31
N ASP A 213 18.60 7.26 7.00
CA ASP A 213 18.89 5.90 6.53
C ASP A 213 18.81 5.83 4.99
N ASP A 214 19.95 6.07 4.35
CA ASP A 214 20.07 6.03 2.88
C ASP A 214 19.71 4.63 2.32
N LEU A 215 20.10 3.55 3.00
CA LEU A 215 19.83 2.19 2.55
C LEU A 215 18.33 1.87 2.55
N LEU A 216 17.62 2.29 3.59
CA LEU A 216 16.18 2.13 3.67
C LEU A 216 15.49 2.95 2.57
N SER A 217 15.87 4.21 2.41
CA SER A 217 15.31 5.11 1.41
C SER A 217 15.53 4.62 -0.02
N GLU A 218 16.72 4.14 -0.34
CA GLU A 218 17.02 3.52 -1.63
C GLU A 218 16.19 2.24 -1.85
N SER A 219 15.98 1.45 -0.81
CA SER A 219 15.22 0.20 -0.89
C SER A 219 13.74 0.47 -1.09
N VAL A 220 13.18 1.49 -0.44
CA VAL A 220 11.81 1.98 -0.67
C VAL A 220 11.64 2.41 -2.13
N ILE A 221 12.51 3.27 -2.66
CA ILE A 221 12.41 3.69 -4.07
C ILE A 221 12.53 2.49 -5.02
N ARG A 222 13.46 1.60 -4.76
CA ARG A 222 13.71 0.42 -5.62
C ARG A 222 12.49 -0.49 -5.66
N ASP A 223 11.91 -0.80 -4.51
CA ASP A 223 10.71 -1.64 -4.42
C ASP A 223 9.54 -0.94 -5.11
N HIS A 224 9.35 0.35 -4.86
CA HIS A 224 8.29 1.14 -5.48
C HIS A 224 8.41 1.20 -7.00
N VAL A 225 9.61 1.40 -7.56
CA VAL A 225 9.83 1.39 -9.02
C VAL A 225 9.49 0.03 -9.61
N ILE A 226 9.95 -1.05 -9.00
CA ILE A 226 9.68 -2.41 -9.47
C ILE A 226 8.16 -2.69 -9.41
N ARG A 227 7.51 -2.34 -8.31
CA ARG A 227 6.04 -2.44 -8.16
C ARG A 227 5.33 -1.66 -9.28
N THR A 228 5.70 -0.41 -9.46
CA THR A 228 5.07 0.49 -10.42
C THR A 228 5.18 -0.03 -11.86
N ILE A 229 6.33 -0.54 -12.26
CA ILE A 229 6.51 -1.19 -13.58
C ILE A 229 5.60 -2.41 -13.73
N TRP A 230 5.43 -3.22 -12.69
CA TRP A 230 4.52 -4.36 -12.73
C TRP A 230 3.06 -3.95 -12.88
N LEU A 231 2.65 -2.84 -12.27
CA LEU A 231 1.29 -2.33 -12.37
C LEU A 231 0.90 -1.93 -13.81
N LEU A 232 1.87 -1.64 -14.68
CA LEU A 232 1.60 -1.38 -16.10
C LEU A 232 0.98 -2.59 -16.83
N SER A 233 1.16 -3.79 -16.31
CA SER A 233 0.52 -5.00 -16.87
C SER A 233 -1.00 -4.99 -16.74
N TYR A 234 -1.54 -4.17 -15.85
CA TYR A 234 -2.97 -4.11 -15.52
C TYR A 234 -3.83 -3.26 -16.45
N LYS A 235 -3.22 -2.66 -17.47
CA LYS A 235 -3.91 -1.79 -18.47
C LYS A 235 -5.25 -2.32 -19.01
N LYS A 236 -5.39 -3.64 -19.11
CA LYS A 236 -6.58 -4.27 -19.70
C LYS A 236 -7.50 -4.92 -18.67
N VAL A 237 -7.27 -4.70 -17.42
CA VAL A 237 -8.04 -5.30 -16.32
C VAL A 237 -8.85 -4.21 -15.66
N ASN A 238 -10.12 -4.12 -15.98
CA ASN A 238 -10.99 -3.00 -15.60
C ASN A 238 -11.06 -2.77 -14.08
N GLU A 239 -11.02 -3.83 -13.28
CA GLU A 239 -11.17 -3.72 -11.83
C GLU A 239 -9.96 -3.09 -11.15
N ILE A 240 -8.81 -3.14 -11.80
CA ILE A 240 -7.52 -2.68 -11.27
C ILE A 240 -6.85 -1.62 -12.17
N GLU A 241 -7.58 -1.07 -13.12
CA GLU A 241 -7.14 0.07 -13.93
C GLU A 241 -6.66 1.28 -13.09
N PRO A 242 -7.22 1.55 -11.88
CA PRO A 242 -6.68 2.56 -10.98
C PRO A 242 -5.17 2.44 -10.74
N TYR A 243 -4.67 1.25 -10.51
CA TYR A 243 -3.25 1.00 -10.29
C TYR A 243 -2.39 1.23 -11.54
N TYR A 244 -2.94 0.96 -12.73
CA TYR A 244 -2.27 1.30 -13.97
C TYR A 244 -2.12 2.82 -14.15
N CYS A 245 -3.18 3.59 -13.86
CA CYS A 245 -3.14 5.05 -13.92
C CYS A 245 -2.15 5.64 -12.90
N GLU A 246 -2.20 5.15 -11.67
CA GLU A 246 -1.24 5.47 -10.62
C GLU A 246 0.20 5.25 -11.09
N ALA A 247 0.46 4.07 -11.65
CA ALA A 247 1.79 3.69 -12.15
C ALA A 247 2.33 4.66 -13.20
N LEU A 248 1.49 5.10 -14.14
CA LEU A 248 1.90 6.06 -15.16
C LEU A 248 2.30 7.42 -14.58
N ILE A 249 1.54 7.90 -13.59
CA ILE A 249 1.82 9.18 -12.94
C ILE A 249 3.13 9.08 -12.16
N HIS A 250 3.30 8.04 -11.33
CA HIS A 250 4.52 7.86 -10.54
C HIS A 250 5.76 7.66 -11.41
N LEU A 251 5.66 6.91 -12.52
CA LEU A 251 6.78 6.78 -13.46
C LEU A 251 7.14 8.09 -14.13
N SER A 252 6.16 8.95 -14.45
CA SER A 252 6.44 10.28 -14.97
C SER A 252 7.23 11.11 -13.97
N ILE A 253 6.79 11.14 -12.71
CA ILE A 253 7.46 11.86 -11.63
C ILE A 253 8.88 11.34 -11.40
N LEU A 254 9.06 10.03 -11.32
CA LEU A 254 10.37 9.41 -11.14
C LEU A 254 11.32 9.66 -12.30
N ASN A 255 10.81 9.74 -13.53
CA ASN A 255 11.59 10.11 -14.70
C ASN A 255 11.95 11.60 -14.71
N GLU A 256 11.03 12.48 -14.37
CA GLU A 256 11.28 13.93 -14.28
C GLU A 256 12.27 14.29 -13.17
N SER A 257 12.30 13.50 -12.09
CA SER A 257 13.27 13.63 -11.00
C SER A 257 14.65 13.08 -11.33
N TRP A 258 14.84 12.44 -12.50
CA TRP A 258 16.06 11.76 -12.93
C TRP A 258 16.50 10.61 -12.02
N ILE A 259 15.58 10.05 -11.25
CA ILE A 259 15.82 8.84 -10.46
C ILE A 259 15.81 7.61 -11.35
N ILE A 260 14.88 7.55 -12.31
CA ILE A 260 14.86 6.51 -13.35
C ILE A 260 15.65 7.00 -14.56
N SER A 261 16.50 6.15 -15.08
CA SER A 261 17.14 6.33 -16.37
C SER A 261 17.01 5.08 -17.23
N LEU A 262 17.05 5.28 -18.55
CA LEU A 262 17.09 4.19 -19.53
C LEU A 262 18.51 4.07 -20.06
N ASP A 263 19.19 3.03 -19.68
CA ASP A 263 20.52 2.69 -20.20
C ASP A 263 20.44 1.34 -20.93
N ASN A 264 20.88 1.31 -22.19
CA ASN A 264 20.82 0.13 -23.05
C ASN A 264 19.43 -0.54 -23.11
N ASN A 265 18.37 0.26 -23.13
CA ASN A 265 16.96 -0.17 -23.07
C ASN A 265 16.57 -0.88 -21.76
N LYS A 266 17.32 -0.69 -20.70
CA LYS A 266 17.01 -1.17 -19.35
C LYS A 266 16.84 -0.02 -18.40
N ILE A 267 15.95 -0.23 -17.43
CA ILE A 267 15.73 0.72 -16.34
C ILE A 267 16.85 0.57 -15.32
N SER A 268 17.50 1.67 -15.01
CA SER A 268 18.45 1.83 -13.91
C SER A 268 18.01 2.92 -12.96
N LEU A 269 18.52 2.91 -11.73
CA LEU A 269 18.23 3.90 -10.70
C LEU A 269 19.46 4.74 -10.40
N ASN A 270 19.24 6.04 -10.28
CA ASN A 270 20.26 7.00 -9.90
C ASN A 270 19.86 7.74 -8.61
N PHE A 271 20.36 7.27 -7.49
CA PHE A 271 20.05 7.85 -6.18
C PHE A 271 20.78 9.16 -5.89
N SER A 272 21.78 9.57 -6.70
CA SER A 272 22.40 10.90 -6.54
C SER A 272 21.44 12.06 -6.76
N ASN A 273 20.28 11.77 -7.38
CA ASN A 273 19.22 12.75 -7.65
C ASN A 273 18.08 12.71 -6.64
N TYR A 274 18.26 12.01 -5.53
CA TYR A 274 17.25 11.80 -4.50
C TYR A 274 16.57 13.09 -4.01
N ASP A 275 17.34 14.18 -3.83
CA ASP A 275 16.79 15.46 -3.42
C ASP A 275 15.82 16.07 -4.44
N ASN A 276 15.87 15.64 -5.69
CA ASN A 276 14.93 16.10 -6.70
C ASN A 276 13.52 15.53 -6.46
N LEU A 277 13.42 14.34 -5.88
CA LEU A 277 12.13 13.73 -5.56
C LEU A 277 11.33 14.57 -4.56
N LYS A 278 12.03 15.25 -3.65
CA LYS A 278 11.41 16.13 -2.65
C LYS A 278 10.85 17.43 -3.23
N ARG A 279 11.16 17.75 -4.49
CA ARG A 279 10.76 19.01 -5.14
C ARG A 279 9.57 18.87 -6.08
N ILE A 280 9.18 17.65 -6.40
CA ILE A 280 8.07 17.29 -7.26
C ILE A 280 6.84 16.96 -6.42
#